data_3a2f0536ef088f24ee4c3bd7e34d804b
#
_entry.id   3a2f0536ef088f24ee4c3bd7e34d804b
#
_cell.length_a   1.000
_cell.length_b   1.000
_cell.length_c   1.000
_cell.angle_alpha   90.00
_cell.angle_beta   90.00
_cell.angle_gamma   90.00
#
_symmetry.space_group_name_H-M   'P 1'
#
loop_
_entity.id
_entity.type
_entity.pdbx_description
1 polymer ?
#
loop_
_entity_poly.entity_id
_entity_poly.type
_entity_poly.pdbx_seq_one_letter_code
_entity_poly.pdbx_strand_id
1 'polypeptide(L)'
;MDVVVGMEARGFMFAGPVALSLGAGFVPVRKPGKLPGEVYSQSFVLEYGSETLTVHQDAVPPGSKVLIVDDVLATAGTVRATASLVEQLGAELVGVSVLLELSALGGREKLDRAGIGPVDVVLTV
;
A
#
# COMPACT_ATOMS: atom_id res chain seq x y z
N MET A 1 7.02 5.22 -13.33
CA MET A 1 6.37 4.30 -12.38
C MET A 1 6.78 2.89 -12.71
N ASP A 2 7.44 2.22 -11.79
CA ASP A 2 7.95 0.87 -12.06
C ASP A 2 6.98 -0.21 -11.62
N VAL A 3 6.34 0.00 -10.47
CA VAL A 3 5.52 -1.01 -9.82
C VAL A 3 4.32 -0.37 -9.15
N VAL A 4 3.18 -1.04 -9.22
CA VAL A 4 1.99 -0.75 -8.44
C VAL A 4 1.83 -1.83 -7.38
N VAL A 5 1.66 -1.42 -6.12
CA VAL A 5 1.45 -2.30 -4.99
C VAL A 5 -0.02 -2.22 -4.58
N GLY A 6 -0.64 -3.37 -4.42
CA GLY A 6 -2.00 -3.48 -3.90
C GLY A 6 -2.07 -4.40 -2.70
N MET A 7 -2.97 -4.11 -1.78
CA MET A 7 -3.18 -4.89 -0.57
C MET A 7 -4.42 -5.78 -0.71
N GLU A 8 -4.32 -7.02 -0.19
CA GLU A 8 -5.46 -7.93 -0.24
C GLU A 8 -6.63 -7.40 0.60
N ALA A 9 -7.83 -7.63 0.21
CA ALA A 9 -8.16 -8.30 -1.05
C ALA A 9 -8.74 -7.30 -2.05
N ARG A 10 -9.49 -6.31 -1.58
CA ARG A 10 -10.21 -5.36 -2.44
C ARG A 10 -9.28 -4.46 -3.23
N GLY A 11 -8.13 -4.11 -2.66
CA GLY A 11 -7.13 -3.31 -3.34
C GLY A 11 -6.62 -3.94 -4.63
N PHE A 12 -6.60 -5.27 -4.71
CA PHE A 12 -6.17 -5.98 -5.91
C PHE A 12 -7.04 -5.68 -7.12
N MET A 13 -8.34 -5.46 -6.90
CA MET A 13 -9.30 -5.18 -7.97
C MET A 13 -8.99 -3.87 -8.69
N PHE A 14 -8.32 -2.94 -8.03
CA PHE A 14 -7.94 -1.64 -8.60
C PHE A 14 -6.46 -1.59 -8.95
N ALA A 15 -5.60 -2.16 -8.11
CA ALA A 15 -4.15 -2.10 -8.32
C ALA A 15 -3.72 -2.83 -9.60
N GLY A 16 -4.30 -3.99 -9.88
CA GLY A 16 -4.00 -4.74 -11.10
C GLY A 16 -4.30 -3.95 -12.37
N PRO A 17 -5.54 -3.45 -12.56
CA PRO A 17 -5.87 -2.62 -13.71
C PRO A 17 -5.04 -1.34 -13.82
N VAL A 18 -4.73 -0.68 -12.71
CA VAL A 18 -3.88 0.52 -12.73
C VAL A 18 -2.47 0.17 -13.19
N ALA A 19 -1.90 -0.93 -12.71
CA ALA A 19 -0.59 -1.40 -13.14
C ALA A 19 -0.59 -1.64 -14.64
N LEU A 20 -1.60 -2.33 -15.15
CA LEU A 20 -1.73 -2.60 -16.58
C LEU A 20 -1.81 -1.31 -17.40
N SER A 21 -2.61 -0.36 -16.96
CA SER A 21 -2.77 0.94 -17.63
C SER A 21 -1.48 1.75 -17.66
N LEU A 22 -0.67 1.66 -16.63
CA LEU A 22 0.60 2.40 -16.53
C LEU A 22 1.77 1.65 -17.17
N GLY A 23 1.57 0.42 -17.63
CA GLY A 23 2.67 -0.42 -18.09
C GLY A 23 3.65 -0.78 -16.99
N ALA A 24 3.18 -0.83 -15.74
CA ALA A 24 3.98 -1.13 -14.57
C ALA A 24 3.76 -2.58 -14.10
N GLY A 25 4.69 -3.10 -13.30
CA GLY A 25 4.51 -4.37 -12.62
C GLY A 25 3.48 -4.26 -11.49
N PHE A 26 2.94 -5.40 -11.07
CA PHE A 26 2.05 -5.49 -9.92
C PHE A 26 2.70 -6.32 -8.82
N VAL A 27 2.69 -5.82 -7.60
CA VAL A 27 3.18 -6.52 -6.42
C VAL A 27 2.07 -6.65 -5.39
N PRO A 28 1.70 -7.86 -5.01
CA PRO A 28 0.69 -8.07 -3.97
C PRO A 28 1.31 -7.94 -2.57
N VAL A 29 0.61 -7.23 -1.69
CA VAL A 29 0.86 -7.21 -0.25
C VAL A 29 -0.26 -8.02 0.39
N ARG A 30 0.11 -9.02 1.17
CA ARG A 30 -0.85 -10.00 1.68
C ARG A 30 -0.67 -10.27 3.17
N LYS A 31 -1.68 -10.86 3.78
CA LYS A 31 -1.62 -11.33 5.16
C LYS A 31 -0.62 -12.48 5.30
N PRO A 32 -0.09 -12.73 6.51
CA PRO A 32 0.90 -13.78 6.73
C PRO A 32 0.41 -15.15 6.24
N GLY A 33 1.34 -15.93 5.69
CA GLY A 33 1.07 -17.29 5.23
C GLY A 33 0.46 -17.39 3.83
N LYS A 34 0.19 -16.26 3.17
CA LYS A 34 -0.39 -16.23 1.83
C LYS A 34 0.64 -16.17 0.71
N LEU A 35 1.85 -15.73 1.01
CA LEU A 35 2.94 -15.62 0.05
C LEU A 35 3.97 -16.71 0.32
N PRO A 36 4.37 -17.48 -0.70
CA PRO A 36 5.45 -18.47 -0.53
C PRO A 36 6.81 -17.78 -0.48
N GLY A 37 7.75 -18.39 0.22
CA GLY A 37 9.14 -17.92 0.28
C GLY A 37 9.39 -16.84 1.32
N GLU A 38 10.52 -16.16 1.19
CA GLU A 38 10.94 -15.13 2.13
C GLU A 38 10.17 -13.84 1.96
N VAL A 39 9.71 -13.28 3.08
CA VAL A 39 8.92 -12.05 3.09
C VAL A 39 9.47 -11.05 4.10
N TYR A 40 9.21 -9.78 3.85
CA TYR A 40 9.23 -8.74 4.89
C TYR A 40 7.85 -8.63 5.49
N SER A 41 7.78 -8.30 6.77
CA SER A 41 6.53 -8.17 7.51
C SER A 41 6.45 -6.81 8.20
N GLN A 42 5.25 -6.29 8.30
CA GLN A 42 4.96 -5.08 9.06
C GLN A 42 3.62 -5.25 9.77
N SER A 43 3.64 -5.09 11.08
CA SER A 43 2.43 -5.12 11.89
C SER A 43 1.92 -3.71 12.16
N PHE A 44 0.62 -3.59 12.37
CA PHE A 44 -0.02 -2.33 12.76
C PHE A 44 -1.17 -2.62 13.71
N VAL A 45 -1.47 -1.63 14.57
CA VAL A 45 -2.47 -1.78 15.61
C VAL A 45 -3.84 -1.35 15.10
N LEU A 46 -4.84 -2.19 15.38
CA LEU A 46 -6.24 -1.90 15.16
C LEU A 46 -6.91 -1.57 16.49
N GLU A 47 -8.17 -1.13 16.44
CA GLU A 47 -8.96 -0.88 17.64
C GLU A 47 -9.12 -2.13 18.51
N TYR A 48 -9.25 -3.29 17.88
CA TYR A 48 -9.49 -4.58 18.55
C TYR A 48 -8.38 -5.60 18.32
N GLY A 49 -7.12 -5.15 18.22
CA GLY A 49 -6.02 -6.07 18.04
C GLY A 49 -4.96 -5.51 17.11
N SER A 50 -4.30 -6.39 16.37
CA SER A 50 -3.30 -6.01 15.41
C SER A 50 -3.42 -6.85 14.15
N GLU A 51 -2.90 -6.32 13.04
CA GLU A 51 -2.74 -7.05 11.81
C GLU A 51 -1.32 -6.96 11.32
N THR A 52 -0.94 -7.92 10.47
CA THR A 52 0.37 -7.96 9.85
C THR A 52 0.21 -8.09 8.35
N LEU A 53 1.00 -7.34 7.61
CA LEU A 53 1.08 -7.45 6.15
C LEU A 53 2.47 -7.91 5.77
N THR A 54 2.56 -8.62 4.65
CA THR A 54 3.81 -9.17 4.14
C THR A 54 3.98 -8.85 2.66
N VAL A 55 5.24 -8.80 2.22
CA VAL A 55 5.60 -8.65 0.82
C VAL A 55 6.83 -9.52 0.57
N HIS A 56 6.96 -10.09 -0.63
CA HIS A 56 8.17 -10.85 -0.99
C HIS A 56 9.41 -9.96 -0.88
N GLN A 57 10.50 -10.50 -0.31
CA GLN A 57 11.76 -9.77 -0.18
C GLN A 57 12.38 -9.43 -1.54
N ASP A 58 12.11 -10.23 -2.55
CA ASP A 58 12.59 -10.05 -3.92
C ASP A 58 11.55 -9.43 -4.86
N ALA A 59 10.52 -8.77 -4.29
CA ALA A 59 9.40 -8.24 -5.06
C ALA A 59 9.84 -7.23 -6.11
N VAL A 60 10.80 -6.37 -5.79
CA VAL A 60 11.29 -5.31 -6.68
C VAL A 60 12.79 -5.09 -6.48
N PRO A 61 13.51 -4.63 -7.52
CA PRO A 61 14.88 -4.17 -7.33
C PRO A 61 14.92 -2.92 -6.44
N PRO A 62 15.99 -2.73 -5.64
CA PRO A 62 16.17 -1.48 -4.89
C PRO A 62 16.13 -0.26 -5.80
N GLY A 63 15.53 0.82 -5.33
CA GLY A 63 15.37 2.05 -6.09
C GLY A 63 14.18 2.09 -7.02
N SER A 64 13.38 1.01 -7.10
CA SER A 64 12.15 0.99 -7.89
C SER A 64 11.16 2.06 -7.40
N LYS A 65 10.46 2.68 -8.34
CA LYS A 65 9.42 3.68 -8.02
C LYS A 65 8.08 2.99 -7.87
N VAL A 66 7.46 3.14 -6.72
CA VAL A 66 6.28 2.40 -6.29
C VAL A 66 5.10 3.33 -6.06
N LEU A 67 3.95 2.96 -6.61
CA LEU A 67 2.65 3.56 -6.31
C LEU A 67 1.83 2.56 -5.49
N ILE A 68 1.29 3.01 -4.37
CA ILE A 68 0.32 2.23 -3.60
C ILE A 68 -1.08 2.55 -4.10
N VAL A 69 -1.87 1.52 -4.41
CA VAL A 69 -3.27 1.67 -4.84
C VAL A 69 -4.16 0.84 -3.92
N ASP A 70 -5.21 1.46 -3.40
CA ASP A 70 -6.18 0.78 -2.55
C ASP A 70 -7.59 1.29 -2.86
N ASP A 71 -8.60 0.63 -2.30
CA ASP A 71 -9.99 1.01 -2.50
C ASP A 71 -10.41 2.16 -1.57
N VAL A 72 -10.09 2.08 -0.29
CA VAL A 72 -10.55 3.03 0.73
C VAL A 72 -9.41 3.52 1.59
N LEU A 73 -9.35 4.82 1.80
CA LEU A 73 -8.51 5.44 2.83
C LEU A 73 -9.40 5.75 4.03
N ALA A 74 -9.21 5.00 5.10
CA ALA A 74 -9.93 5.17 6.37
C ALA A 74 -8.98 5.74 7.41
N THR A 75 -8.42 4.87 8.27
CA THR A 75 -7.49 5.29 9.33
C THR A 75 -6.03 5.32 8.91
N ALA A 76 -5.74 4.89 7.70
CA ALA A 76 -4.40 4.81 7.10
C ALA A 76 -3.49 3.70 7.66
N GLY A 77 -3.99 2.81 8.50
CA GLY A 77 -3.16 1.74 9.07
C GLY A 77 -2.54 0.84 8.01
N THR A 78 -3.36 0.37 7.08
CA THR A 78 -2.93 -0.50 5.98
C THR A 78 -1.92 0.19 5.06
N VAL A 79 -2.19 1.44 4.68
CA VAL A 79 -1.29 2.21 3.81
C VAL A 79 0.04 2.48 4.50
N ARG A 80 0.01 2.83 5.79
CA ARG A 80 1.25 3.08 6.55
C ARG A 80 2.10 1.82 6.66
N ALA A 81 1.49 0.67 6.93
CA ALA A 81 2.19 -0.60 6.99
C ALA A 81 2.81 -0.94 5.63
N THR A 82 2.06 -0.73 4.55
CA THR A 82 2.54 -0.98 3.19
C THR A 82 3.68 -0.03 2.82
N ALA A 83 3.61 1.24 3.20
CA ALA A 83 4.70 2.19 2.99
C ALA A 83 5.98 1.75 3.71
N SER A 84 5.84 1.19 4.91
CA SER A 84 6.97 0.64 5.66
C SER A 84 7.60 -0.56 4.93
N LEU A 85 6.77 -1.42 4.34
CA LEU A 85 7.28 -2.54 3.53
C LEU A 85 8.01 -2.06 2.28
N VAL A 86 7.51 -1.02 1.62
CA VAL A 86 8.19 -0.39 0.48
C VAL A 86 9.57 0.11 0.89
N GLU A 87 9.67 0.74 2.06
CA GLU A 87 10.95 1.19 2.61
C GLU A 87 11.89 0.01 2.88
N GLN A 88 11.40 -1.07 3.46
CA GLN A 88 12.19 -2.28 3.71
C GLN A 88 12.74 -2.90 2.42
N LEU A 89 12.01 -2.78 1.32
CA LEU A 89 12.46 -3.23 0.01
C LEU A 89 13.56 -2.33 -0.59
N GLY A 90 13.83 -1.18 -0.01
CA GLY A 90 14.74 -0.19 -0.57
C GLY A 90 14.17 0.53 -1.79
N ALA A 91 12.85 0.51 -1.93
CA ALA A 91 12.15 1.18 -3.04
C ALA A 91 11.72 2.59 -2.66
N GLU A 92 11.37 3.39 -3.67
CA GLU A 92 10.90 4.75 -3.48
C GLU A 92 9.38 4.81 -3.63
N LEU A 93 8.68 5.26 -2.60
CA LEU A 93 7.25 5.48 -2.68
C LEU A 93 6.99 6.82 -3.36
N VAL A 94 6.32 6.79 -4.51
CA VAL A 94 6.04 8.00 -5.29
C VAL A 94 4.64 8.55 -5.07
N GLY A 95 3.74 7.77 -4.48
CA GLY A 95 2.41 8.24 -4.18
C GLY A 95 1.47 7.14 -3.70
N VAL A 96 0.29 7.58 -3.29
CA VAL A 96 -0.82 6.71 -2.87
C VAL A 96 -2.05 7.15 -3.62
N SER A 97 -2.78 6.21 -4.21
CA SER A 97 -4.03 6.49 -4.92
C SER A 97 -5.13 5.60 -4.37
N VAL A 98 -6.25 6.20 -4.00
CA VAL A 98 -7.41 5.47 -3.48
C VAL A 98 -8.67 5.93 -4.18
N LEU A 99 -9.66 5.05 -4.22
CA LEU A 99 -10.96 5.37 -4.81
C LEU A 99 -11.79 6.26 -3.89
N LEU A 100 -11.84 5.94 -2.61
CA LEU A 100 -12.71 6.59 -1.64
C LEU A 100 -11.94 6.99 -0.39
N GLU A 101 -12.12 8.23 0.05
CA GLU A 101 -11.60 8.71 1.33
C GLU A 101 -12.74 8.94 2.32
N LEU A 102 -12.64 8.34 3.51
CA LEU A 102 -13.52 8.61 4.65
C LEU A 102 -12.87 9.71 5.49
N SER A 103 -13.18 10.96 5.19
CA SER A 103 -12.47 12.12 5.75
C SER A 103 -12.56 12.23 7.27
N ALA A 104 -13.68 11.77 7.86
CA ALA A 104 -13.89 11.81 9.31
C ALA A 104 -12.87 10.97 10.10
N LEU A 105 -12.22 10.01 9.46
CA LEU A 105 -11.29 9.11 10.14
C LEU A 105 -9.84 9.62 10.14
N GLY A 106 -9.57 10.72 9.46
CA GLY A 106 -8.29 11.42 9.54
C GLY A 106 -7.09 10.68 8.92
N GLY A 107 -7.34 9.74 7.99
CA GLY A 107 -6.27 8.95 7.39
C GLY A 107 -5.27 9.79 6.60
N ARG A 108 -5.76 10.76 5.80
CA ARG A 108 -4.90 11.65 5.01
C ARG A 108 -3.92 12.43 5.90
N GLU A 109 -4.41 12.95 7.02
CA GLU A 109 -3.58 13.70 7.95
C GLU A 109 -2.50 12.82 8.58
N LYS A 110 -2.84 11.56 8.91
CA LYS A 110 -1.87 10.61 9.45
C LYS A 110 -0.78 10.27 8.44
N LEU A 111 -1.13 10.13 7.16
CA LEU A 111 -0.16 9.89 6.10
C LEU A 111 0.73 11.11 5.90
N ASP A 112 0.16 12.30 5.93
CA ASP A 112 0.89 13.54 5.77
C ASP A 112 1.93 13.71 6.89
N ARG A 113 1.54 13.47 8.14
CA ARG A 113 2.45 13.50 9.29
C ARG A 113 3.58 12.47 9.20
N ALA A 114 3.32 11.34 8.56
CA ALA A 114 4.32 10.29 8.36
C ALA A 114 5.20 10.53 7.14
N GLY A 115 4.97 11.62 6.39
CA GLY A 115 5.71 11.90 5.17
C GLY A 115 5.35 10.99 4.00
N ILE A 116 4.15 10.41 4.03
CA ILE A 116 3.68 9.49 3.00
C ILE A 116 2.72 10.24 2.07
N GLY A 117 3.07 10.28 0.80
CA GLY A 117 2.26 10.96 -0.21
C GLY A 117 3.07 11.26 -1.47
N PRO A 118 2.50 12.01 -2.40
CA PRO A 118 1.16 12.60 -2.37
C PRO A 118 0.04 11.57 -2.40
N VAL A 119 -1.15 11.95 -1.92
CA VAL A 119 -2.33 11.09 -1.88
C VAL A 119 -3.36 11.61 -2.87
N ASP A 120 -3.70 10.80 -3.85
CA ASP A 120 -4.77 11.05 -4.81
C ASP A 120 -6.02 10.30 -4.41
N VAL A 121 -7.17 10.97 -4.46
CA VAL A 121 -8.47 10.41 -4.09
C VAL A 121 -9.47 10.73 -5.18
N VAL A 122 -10.27 9.74 -5.58
CA VAL A 122 -11.33 9.94 -6.56
C VAL A 122 -12.55 10.59 -5.91
N LEU A 123 -12.96 10.10 -4.75
CA LEU A 123 -14.15 10.60 -4.06
C LEU A 123 -13.88 10.70 -2.56
N THR A 124 -14.22 11.86 -1.99
CA THR A 124 -14.12 12.07 -0.53
C THR A 124 -15.52 12.20 0.06
N VAL A 125 -15.77 11.50 1.14
CA VAL A 125 -17.02 11.60 1.89
C VAL A 125 -16.77 11.87 3.36
#